data_c7a29799b157d74e8c819ab988a9d642
#
_entry.id   c7a29799b157d74e8c819ab988a9d642
#
_cell.length_a   1.000
_cell.length_b   1.000
_cell.length_c   1.000
_cell.angle_alpha   90.00
_cell.angle_beta   90.00
_cell.angle_gamma   90.00
#
_symmetry.space_group_name_H-M   'P 1'
#
loop_
_entity.id
_entity.type
_entity.pdbx_description
1 polymer ?
#
loop_
_entity_poly.entity_id
_entity_poly.type
_entity_poly.pdbx_seq_one_letter_code
_entity_poly.pdbx_strand_id
1 'polypeptide(L)'
;MPFAPRQGPSHWGDVARSTIAPFFRGAFAGDVFRGAAGTALSRLVGLAREVTLAHVFGASAALDAFLIAYFVPNLLRRLLGEGGLAAAFLPLYVRALGEGRGSPFARIALAALVAVLIPVCLLGTALAPFYVRALAGGFPPEKLALAVGLARWAFPFLAFASLAALAGAILNAHGRFFLPALAPSAWSLGLIVGALFISRLVDPPALGLALGLLLGGAGMVAVQAPAALPHFRGPGTSRPGALAEMGRRLLPVLGGLAVAEVNLLVDNRLASYLADGSVAVLQYAMRLFQLPLGILAASVATAALPRLSAHAAQGADQEFRLALAKGTSLGAALLLPATAGLLVLGRPVVELLFQHGAFTPQDTARTAAALAAYLPGLWAYGLVYLFSRAFYALGRPAVPVLTAAAAVGVNVGLDLAWVGPWGTFGLALATGVAGWVDALLQGAILWRRGRGWLPWRAVAAAGGAAAGMGLLMWGLDRLALEGLWALPRLVAGGTGGLIAYFGLGKLLGLGRALRAAG
;
A
#
# COMPACT_ATOMS: atom_id res chain seq x y z
N MET A 1 -28.72 -31.89 35.81
CA MET A 1 -29.20 -32.30 34.48
C MET A 1 -28.30 -31.60 33.44
N PRO A 2 -27.47 -32.27 32.67
CA PRO A 2 -26.58 -31.62 31.70
C PRO A 2 -27.30 -31.44 30.36
N PHE A 3 -27.19 -30.23 29.82
CA PHE A 3 -27.67 -29.91 28.48
C PHE A 3 -26.79 -30.58 27.42
N ALA A 4 -27.34 -31.50 26.67
CA ALA A 4 -26.73 -32.09 25.49
C ALA A 4 -26.82 -31.07 24.31
N PRO A 5 -25.77 -30.90 23.49
CA PRO A 5 -25.86 -30.05 22.30
C PRO A 5 -26.61 -30.82 21.20
N ARG A 6 -27.69 -30.24 20.70
CA ARG A 6 -28.38 -30.71 19.50
C ARG A 6 -27.48 -30.49 18.29
N GLN A 7 -26.92 -31.57 17.77
CA GLN A 7 -26.33 -31.60 16.43
C GLN A 7 -27.46 -31.61 15.40
N GLY A 8 -27.72 -30.46 14.79
CA GLY A 8 -28.49 -30.36 13.55
C GLY A 8 -27.53 -30.53 12.36
N PRO A 9 -27.93 -31.26 11.27
CA PRO A 9 -27.06 -31.45 10.12
C PRO A 9 -26.72 -30.12 9.47
N SER A 10 -25.42 -29.88 9.25
CA SER A 10 -24.88 -28.70 8.63
C SER A 10 -25.21 -28.65 7.14
N HIS A 11 -26.40 -28.18 6.79
CA HIS A 11 -26.80 -27.86 5.41
C HIS A 11 -25.82 -26.92 4.67
N TRP A 12 -25.01 -26.20 5.42
CA TRP A 12 -23.98 -25.28 4.90
C TRP A 12 -22.75 -26.01 4.32
N GLY A 13 -22.42 -27.19 4.83
CA GLY A 13 -21.29 -28.00 4.32
C GLY A 13 -21.56 -28.56 2.93
N ASP A 14 -22.79 -28.96 2.66
CA ASP A 14 -23.17 -29.61 1.40
C ASP A 14 -23.47 -28.59 0.30
N VAL A 15 -24.08 -27.43 0.62
CA VAL A 15 -24.27 -26.32 -0.30
C VAL A 15 -22.90 -25.72 -0.68
N ALA A 16 -21.98 -25.58 0.26
CA ALA A 16 -20.62 -25.11 -0.04
C ALA A 16 -19.84 -26.11 -0.91
N ARG A 17 -20.02 -27.40 -0.71
CA ARG A 17 -19.34 -28.46 -1.51
C ARG A 17 -19.95 -28.65 -2.90
N SER A 18 -21.27 -28.58 -3.04
CA SER A 18 -21.93 -28.83 -4.33
C SER A 18 -21.95 -27.61 -5.26
N THR A 19 -22.04 -26.40 -4.72
CA THR A 19 -22.16 -25.16 -5.51
C THR A 19 -20.82 -24.42 -5.71
N ILE A 20 -19.88 -24.55 -4.77
CA ILE A 20 -18.61 -23.81 -4.79
C ILE A 20 -17.43 -24.69 -5.26
N ALA A 21 -17.44 -26.00 -5.00
CA ALA A 21 -16.34 -26.90 -5.33
C ALA A 21 -16.05 -27.06 -6.84
N PRO A 22 -17.02 -27.07 -7.77
CA PRO A 22 -16.73 -27.12 -9.20
C PRO A 22 -16.03 -25.86 -9.73
N PHE A 23 -16.30 -24.70 -9.10
CA PHE A 23 -15.70 -23.41 -9.49
C PHE A 23 -14.18 -23.34 -9.21
N PHE A 24 -13.66 -24.13 -8.27
CA PHE A 24 -12.28 -24.00 -7.79
C PHE A 24 -11.27 -25.02 -8.35
N ARG A 25 -11.67 -26.07 -9.07
CA ARG A 25 -10.74 -27.19 -9.38
C ARG A 25 -9.91 -27.08 -10.66
N GLY A 26 -10.22 -26.20 -11.61
CA GLY A 26 -9.43 -26.09 -12.85
C GLY A 26 -9.07 -24.66 -13.27
N ALA A 27 -9.92 -23.69 -12.96
CA ALA A 27 -9.77 -22.29 -13.36
C ALA A 27 -8.96 -21.46 -12.33
N PHE A 28 -8.91 -21.85 -11.07
CA PHE A 28 -8.37 -21.05 -9.97
C PHE A 28 -6.88 -20.64 -10.16
N ALA A 29 -6.02 -21.57 -10.58
CA ALA A 29 -4.60 -21.27 -10.82
C ALA A 29 -4.44 -20.27 -11.98
N GLY A 30 -5.22 -20.43 -13.05
CA GLY A 30 -5.22 -19.51 -14.19
C GLY A 30 -5.75 -18.12 -13.83
N ASP A 31 -6.78 -18.04 -13.00
CA ASP A 31 -7.38 -16.78 -12.58
C ASP A 31 -6.49 -16.04 -11.57
N VAL A 32 -5.84 -16.75 -10.66
CA VAL A 32 -4.80 -16.20 -9.76
C VAL A 32 -3.62 -15.65 -10.57
N PHE A 33 -3.16 -16.40 -11.58
CA PHE A 33 -2.07 -15.95 -12.46
C PHE A 33 -2.47 -14.70 -13.26
N ARG A 34 -3.67 -14.65 -13.82
CA ARG A 34 -4.20 -13.48 -14.54
C ARG A 34 -4.33 -12.26 -13.61
N GLY A 35 -4.83 -12.44 -12.39
CA GLY A 35 -4.90 -11.38 -11.38
C GLY A 35 -3.51 -10.86 -10.99
N ALA A 36 -2.55 -11.77 -10.80
CA ALA A 36 -1.16 -11.41 -10.51
C ALA A 36 -0.50 -10.66 -11.68
N ALA A 37 -0.74 -11.09 -12.93
CA ALA A 37 -0.26 -10.39 -14.13
C ALA A 37 -0.86 -8.98 -14.25
N GLY A 38 -2.17 -8.82 -14.01
CA GLY A 38 -2.81 -7.50 -13.97
C GLY A 38 -2.22 -6.58 -12.91
N THR A 39 -1.96 -7.12 -11.73
CA THR A 39 -1.31 -6.37 -10.63
C THR A 39 0.13 -5.98 -10.97
N ALA A 40 0.91 -6.89 -11.55
CA ALA A 40 2.29 -6.61 -11.97
C ALA A 40 2.33 -5.50 -13.04
N LEU A 41 1.47 -5.60 -14.05
CA LEU A 41 1.35 -4.57 -15.10
C LEU A 41 0.94 -3.22 -14.49
N SER A 42 -0.02 -3.21 -13.57
CA SER A 42 -0.45 -1.99 -12.89
C SER A 42 0.68 -1.33 -12.08
N ARG A 43 1.55 -2.12 -11.44
CA ARG A 43 2.73 -1.60 -10.72
C ARG A 43 3.77 -1.01 -11.66
N LEU A 44 4.01 -1.65 -12.82
CA LEU A 44 4.94 -1.12 -13.84
C LEU A 44 4.44 0.20 -14.41
N VAL A 45 3.16 0.28 -14.78
CA VAL A 45 2.55 1.54 -15.26
C VAL A 45 2.56 2.60 -14.15
N GLY A 46 2.36 2.19 -12.89
CA GLY A 46 2.48 3.08 -11.74
C GLY A 46 3.89 3.66 -11.57
N LEU A 47 4.94 2.84 -11.77
CA LEU A 47 6.32 3.33 -11.76
C LEU A 47 6.59 4.29 -12.93
N ALA A 48 6.14 3.93 -14.14
CA ALA A 48 6.26 4.82 -15.32
C ALA A 48 5.56 6.17 -15.08
N ARG A 49 4.44 6.20 -14.38
CA ARG A 49 3.79 7.44 -13.95
C ARG A 49 4.70 8.28 -13.05
N GLU A 50 5.31 7.70 -12.02
CA GLU A 50 6.20 8.45 -11.11
C GLU A 50 7.41 9.01 -11.87
N VAL A 51 8.00 8.23 -12.79
CA VAL A 51 9.08 8.69 -13.67
C VAL A 51 8.61 9.86 -14.56
N THR A 52 7.41 9.76 -15.12
CA THR A 52 6.82 10.84 -15.95
C THR A 52 6.57 12.10 -15.13
N LEU A 53 6.03 12.00 -13.92
CA LEU A 53 5.80 13.14 -13.04
C LEU A 53 7.12 13.80 -12.65
N ALA A 54 8.13 13.02 -12.33
CA ALA A 54 9.48 13.51 -12.06
C ALA A 54 10.07 14.23 -13.27
N HIS A 55 9.95 13.65 -14.47
CA HIS A 55 10.46 14.24 -15.70
C HIS A 55 9.82 15.60 -16.03
N VAL A 56 8.50 15.71 -15.89
CA VAL A 56 7.76 16.92 -16.31
C VAL A 56 7.74 18.00 -15.23
N PHE A 57 7.58 17.61 -13.97
CA PHE A 57 7.38 18.55 -12.85
C PHE A 57 8.53 18.58 -11.85
N GLY A 58 9.42 17.59 -11.83
CA GLY A 58 10.47 17.49 -10.83
C GLY A 58 9.92 17.38 -9.40
N ALA A 59 10.70 17.87 -8.43
CA ALA A 59 10.23 18.11 -7.06
C ALA A 59 9.92 19.61 -6.89
N SER A 60 8.82 20.07 -7.49
CA SER A 60 8.46 21.48 -7.60
C SER A 60 7.28 21.88 -6.71
N ALA A 61 7.11 23.20 -6.54
CA ALA A 61 5.93 23.78 -5.90
C ALA A 61 4.60 23.36 -6.56
N ALA A 62 4.60 23.24 -7.90
CA ALA A 62 3.42 22.84 -8.66
C ALA A 62 3.02 21.38 -8.39
N LEU A 63 4.00 20.48 -8.30
CA LEU A 63 3.74 19.08 -7.96
C LEU A 63 3.30 18.94 -6.50
N ASP A 64 3.93 19.65 -5.55
CA ASP A 64 3.48 19.69 -4.16
C ASP A 64 2.02 20.13 -4.05
N ALA A 65 1.64 21.21 -4.76
CA ALA A 65 0.27 21.71 -4.78
C ALA A 65 -0.72 20.64 -5.28
N PHE A 66 -0.36 19.90 -6.34
CA PHE A 66 -1.18 18.80 -6.86
C PHE A 66 -1.27 17.63 -5.87
N LEU A 67 -0.16 17.23 -5.25
CA LEU A 67 -0.14 16.11 -4.29
C LEU A 67 -1.02 16.42 -3.07
N ILE A 68 -0.98 17.63 -2.54
CA ILE A 68 -1.87 18.09 -1.47
C ILE A 68 -3.33 18.15 -1.95
N ALA A 69 -3.59 18.70 -3.13
CA ALA A 69 -4.91 18.79 -3.72
C ALA A 69 -5.58 17.41 -3.91
N TYR A 70 -4.80 16.45 -4.35
CA TYR A 70 -5.23 15.08 -4.59
C TYR A 70 -5.32 14.24 -3.31
N PHE A 71 -4.70 14.66 -2.20
CA PHE A 71 -4.58 13.86 -0.99
C PHE A 71 -5.94 13.41 -0.42
N VAL A 72 -6.89 14.33 -0.21
CA VAL A 72 -8.20 13.98 0.38
C VAL A 72 -9.04 13.07 -0.57
N PRO A 73 -9.18 13.37 -1.86
CA PRO A 73 -9.81 12.44 -2.80
C PRO A 73 -9.18 11.04 -2.79
N ASN A 74 -7.86 10.96 -2.73
CA ASN A 74 -7.14 9.69 -2.69
C ASN A 74 -7.30 8.95 -1.36
N LEU A 75 -7.33 9.66 -0.26
CA LEU A 75 -7.64 9.11 1.07
C LEU A 75 -9.01 8.45 1.06
N LEU A 76 -10.05 9.16 0.62
CA LEU A 76 -11.41 8.64 0.52
C LEU A 76 -11.50 7.47 -0.47
N ARG A 77 -10.77 7.53 -1.59
CA ARG A 77 -10.64 6.41 -2.53
C ARG A 77 -10.05 5.17 -1.86
N ARG A 78 -8.99 5.31 -1.04
CA ARG A 78 -8.40 4.17 -0.31
C ARG A 78 -9.38 3.60 0.72
N LEU A 79 -10.06 4.45 1.47
CA LEU A 79 -11.05 4.05 2.46
C LEU A 79 -12.23 3.30 1.81
N LEU A 80 -12.76 3.82 0.72
CA LEU A 80 -13.93 3.24 0.03
C LEU A 80 -13.53 2.13 -0.94
N GLY A 81 -12.47 2.33 -1.74
CA GLY A 81 -12.12 1.46 -2.87
C GLY A 81 -11.24 0.27 -2.53
N GLU A 82 -10.16 0.48 -1.76
CA GLU A 82 -9.12 -0.55 -1.56
C GLU A 82 -9.43 -1.58 -0.46
N GLY A 83 -10.61 -1.60 0.08
CA GLY A 83 -10.98 -2.61 1.08
C GLY A 83 -12.35 -2.37 1.71
N GLY A 84 -12.75 -1.11 1.95
CA GLY A 84 -13.98 -0.80 2.68
C GLY A 84 -15.24 -1.28 1.95
N LEU A 85 -15.42 -0.81 0.72
CA LEU A 85 -16.61 -1.17 -0.07
C LEU A 85 -16.62 -2.67 -0.42
N ALA A 86 -15.49 -3.23 -0.84
CA ALA A 86 -15.41 -4.65 -1.17
C ALA A 86 -15.70 -5.54 0.05
N ALA A 87 -15.15 -5.22 1.22
CA ALA A 87 -15.38 -5.98 2.45
C ALA A 87 -16.84 -5.95 2.91
N ALA A 88 -17.53 -4.81 2.74
CA ALA A 88 -18.93 -4.67 3.11
C ALA A 88 -19.89 -5.23 2.06
N PHE A 89 -19.60 -5.01 0.77
CA PHE A 89 -20.48 -5.35 -0.34
C PHE A 89 -20.39 -6.82 -0.76
N LEU A 90 -19.16 -7.37 -0.90
CA LEU A 90 -18.94 -8.68 -1.53
C LEU A 90 -19.69 -9.84 -0.82
N PRO A 91 -19.67 -9.97 0.53
CA PRO A 91 -20.41 -11.04 1.19
C PRO A 91 -21.92 -10.96 0.99
N LEU A 92 -22.46 -9.73 0.96
CA LEU A 92 -23.90 -9.50 0.75
C LEU A 92 -24.30 -9.77 -0.70
N TYR A 93 -23.43 -9.40 -1.65
CA TYR A 93 -23.66 -9.62 -3.07
C TYR A 93 -23.63 -11.11 -3.42
N VAL A 94 -22.64 -11.86 -2.90
CA VAL A 94 -22.55 -13.32 -3.09
C VAL A 94 -23.78 -14.03 -2.51
N ARG A 95 -24.25 -13.60 -1.34
CA ARG A 95 -25.52 -14.10 -0.77
C ARG A 95 -26.71 -13.80 -1.67
N ALA A 96 -26.81 -12.55 -2.15
CA ALA A 96 -27.88 -12.14 -3.07
C ALA A 96 -27.85 -12.92 -4.39
N LEU A 97 -26.66 -13.28 -4.91
CA LEU A 97 -26.49 -14.15 -6.06
C LEU A 97 -27.08 -15.53 -5.82
N GLY A 98 -26.79 -16.15 -4.66
CA GLY A 98 -27.36 -17.44 -4.27
C GLY A 98 -28.88 -17.42 -4.14
N GLU A 99 -29.48 -16.27 -3.82
CA GLU A 99 -30.91 -16.04 -3.74
C GLU A 99 -31.57 -15.64 -5.09
N GLY A 100 -30.80 -15.57 -6.20
CA GLY A 100 -31.28 -15.06 -7.49
C GLY A 100 -31.55 -13.55 -7.55
N ARG A 101 -31.06 -12.81 -6.55
CA ARG A 101 -31.28 -11.35 -6.37
C ARG A 101 -30.03 -10.52 -6.58
N GLY A 102 -29.00 -11.06 -7.24
CA GLY A 102 -27.72 -10.37 -7.44
C GLY A 102 -27.86 -9.04 -8.20
N SER A 103 -28.55 -9.07 -9.37
CA SER A 103 -28.75 -7.86 -10.19
C SER A 103 -29.56 -6.77 -9.49
N PRO A 104 -30.69 -7.06 -8.82
CA PRO A 104 -31.40 -6.08 -8.00
C PRO A 104 -30.53 -5.48 -6.89
N PHE A 105 -29.73 -6.30 -6.20
CA PHE A 105 -28.85 -5.80 -5.15
C PHE A 105 -27.73 -4.91 -5.72
N ALA A 106 -27.14 -5.28 -6.86
CA ALA A 106 -26.13 -4.47 -7.54
C ALA A 106 -26.70 -3.08 -7.93
N ARG A 107 -27.93 -3.03 -8.47
CA ARG A 107 -28.59 -1.75 -8.85
C ARG A 107 -28.82 -0.85 -7.64
N ILE A 108 -29.37 -1.38 -6.55
CA ILE A 108 -29.64 -0.56 -5.36
C ILE A 108 -28.35 -0.09 -4.71
N ALA A 109 -27.30 -0.93 -4.71
CA ALA A 109 -25.97 -0.55 -4.22
C ALA A 109 -25.35 0.55 -5.10
N LEU A 110 -25.47 0.46 -6.43
CA LEU A 110 -25.03 1.51 -7.35
C LEU A 110 -25.80 2.82 -7.11
N ALA A 111 -27.11 2.75 -7.02
CA ALA A 111 -27.94 3.94 -6.78
C ALA A 111 -27.59 4.61 -5.44
N ALA A 112 -27.42 3.82 -4.38
CA ALA A 112 -27.02 4.32 -3.06
C ALA A 112 -25.60 4.92 -3.11
N LEU A 113 -24.66 4.27 -3.80
CA LEU A 113 -23.31 4.79 -3.97
C LEU A 113 -23.31 6.13 -4.70
N VAL A 114 -24.04 6.25 -5.81
CA VAL A 114 -24.18 7.51 -6.57
C VAL A 114 -24.84 8.59 -5.72
N ALA A 115 -25.90 8.24 -4.99
CA ALA A 115 -26.61 9.17 -4.10
C ALA A 115 -25.73 9.72 -2.98
N VAL A 116 -24.74 8.94 -2.51
CA VAL A 116 -23.74 9.38 -1.52
C VAL A 116 -22.61 10.16 -2.19
N LEU A 117 -22.12 9.69 -3.35
CA LEU A 117 -20.97 10.30 -4.02
C LEU A 117 -21.25 11.71 -4.54
N ILE A 118 -22.46 11.98 -5.05
CA ILE A 118 -22.81 13.32 -5.55
C ILE A 118 -22.65 14.36 -4.43
N PRO A 119 -23.35 14.28 -3.27
CA PRO A 119 -23.17 15.25 -2.22
C PRO A 119 -21.75 15.27 -1.65
N VAL A 120 -21.07 14.13 -1.53
CA VAL A 120 -19.68 14.07 -1.04
C VAL A 120 -18.74 14.80 -2.00
N CYS A 121 -18.88 14.62 -3.32
CA CYS A 121 -18.08 15.34 -4.30
C CYS A 121 -18.38 16.84 -4.31
N LEU A 122 -19.64 17.24 -4.23
CA LEU A 122 -20.02 18.65 -4.15
C LEU A 122 -19.49 19.32 -2.88
N LEU A 123 -19.69 18.69 -1.72
CA LEU A 123 -19.18 19.17 -0.45
C LEU A 123 -17.65 19.22 -0.44
N GLY A 124 -16.98 18.17 -0.92
CA GLY A 124 -15.53 18.13 -0.98
C GLY A 124 -14.95 19.21 -1.90
N THR A 125 -15.60 19.47 -3.02
CA THR A 125 -15.22 20.58 -3.92
C THR A 125 -15.46 21.95 -3.26
N ALA A 126 -16.56 22.14 -2.56
CA ALA A 126 -16.89 23.37 -1.84
C ALA A 126 -15.95 23.60 -0.64
N LEU A 127 -15.64 22.53 0.12
CA LEU A 127 -14.78 22.58 1.29
C LEU A 127 -13.27 22.55 0.96
N ALA A 128 -12.88 22.52 -0.33
CA ALA A 128 -11.47 22.52 -0.74
C ALA A 128 -10.62 23.59 -0.06
N PRO A 129 -11.04 24.87 0.08
CA PRO A 129 -10.25 25.88 0.77
C PRO A 129 -9.94 25.53 2.23
N PHE A 130 -10.84 24.82 2.91
CA PHE A 130 -10.69 24.49 4.32
C PHE A 130 -9.71 23.33 4.53
N TYR A 131 -9.93 22.18 3.85
CA TYR A 131 -9.05 21.04 4.07
C TYR A 131 -7.67 21.20 3.43
N VAL A 132 -7.55 21.92 2.30
CA VAL A 132 -6.24 22.23 1.71
C VAL A 132 -5.44 23.15 2.66
N ARG A 133 -6.07 24.17 3.24
CA ARG A 133 -5.42 25.03 4.25
C ARG A 133 -5.06 24.23 5.52
N ALA A 134 -5.88 23.27 5.93
CA ALA A 134 -5.57 22.42 7.06
C ALA A 134 -4.36 21.50 6.79
N LEU A 135 -4.23 21.00 5.56
CA LEU A 135 -3.13 20.12 5.14
C LEU A 135 -1.83 20.85 4.77
N ALA A 136 -1.94 22.05 4.25
CA ALA A 136 -0.83 22.80 3.69
C ALA A 136 -0.80 24.25 4.21
N GLY A 137 -0.95 24.42 5.53
CA GLY A 137 -0.93 25.73 6.18
C GLY A 137 0.41 26.47 6.06
N GLY A 138 1.49 25.77 5.69
CA GLY A 138 2.79 26.37 5.42
C GLY A 138 2.99 26.86 3.98
N PHE A 139 2.06 26.59 3.05
CA PHE A 139 2.21 27.06 1.68
C PHE A 139 2.03 28.57 1.57
N PRO A 140 2.85 29.26 0.74
CA PRO A 140 2.61 30.64 0.36
C PRO A 140 1.23 30.83 -0.26
N PRO A 141 0.63 32.04 -0.20
CA PRO A 141 -0.75 32.29 -0.67
C PRO A 141 -1.01 31.83 -2.11
N GLU A 142 -0.07 32.06 -3.03
CA GLU A 142 -0.18 31.66 -4.43
C GLU A 142 -0.21 30.15 -4.61
N LYS A 143 0.71 29.43 -3.95
CA LYS A 143 0.79 27.97 -3.97
C LYS A 143 -0.45 27.35 -3.31
N LEU A 144 -0.95 27.97 -2.24
CA LEU A 144 -2.18 27.55 -1.56
C LEU A 144 -3.40 27.73 -2.49
N ALA A 145 -3.51 28.86 -3.18
CA ALA A 145 -4.59 29.13 -4.13
C ALA A 145 -4.56 28.11 -5.29
N LEU A 146 -3.37 27.81 -5.82
CA LEU A 146 -3.18 26.75 -6.82
C LEU A 146 -3.68 25.40 -6.29
N ALA A 147 -3.25 24.99 -5.10
CA ALA A 147 -3.66 23.70 -4.50
C ALA A 147 -5.18 23.63 -4.29
N VAL A 148 -5.83 24.72 -3.87
CA VAL A 148 -7.30 24.80 -3.74
C VAL A 148 -7.99 24.66 -5.10
N GLY A 149 -7.49 25.34 -6.13
CA GLY A 149 -8.01 25.22 -7.50
C GLY A 149 -7.91 23.78 -8.01
N LEU A 150 -6.74 23.17 -7.88
CA LEU A 150 -6.50 21.79 -8.27
C LEU A 150 -7.37 20.80 -7.49
N ALA A 151 -7.57 21.03 -6.19
CA ALA A 151 -8.39 20.17 -5.34
C ALA A 151 -9.85 20.12 -5.78
N ARG A 152 -10.41 21.25 -6.25
CA ARG A 152 -11.78 21.30 -6.80
C ARG A 152 -11.92 20.42 -8.04
N TRP A 153 -10.91 20.43 -8.91
CA TRP A 153 -10.88 19.57 -10.10
C TRP A 153 -10.56 18.11 -9.77
N ALA A 154 -9.73 17.85 -8.77
CA ALA A 154 -9.36 16.49 -8.39
C ALA A 154 -10.48 15.74 -7.65
N PHE A 155 -11.38 16.43 -6.94
CA PHE A 155 -12.34 15.79 -6.03
C PHE A 155 -13.33 14.85 -6.75
N PRO A 156 -13.87 15.16 -7.94
CA PRO A 156 -14.76 14.25 -8.68
C PRO A 156 -14.12 12.89 -9.06
N PHE A 157 -12.78 12.78 -9.03
CA PHE A 157 -12.09 11.49 -9.20
C PHE A 157 -12.58 10.42 -8.21
N LEU A 158 -12.98 10.82 -7.00
CA LEU A 158 -13.54 9.92 -6.00
C LEU A 158 -14.75 9.14 -6.54
N ALA A 159 -15.63 9.80 -7.31
CA ALA A 159 -16.80 9.15 -7.89
C ALA A 159 -16.38 8.04 -8.87
N PHE A 160 -15.48 8.33 -9.80
CA PHE A 160 -14.99 7.34 -10.75
C PHE A 160 -14.29 6.17 -10.06
N ALA A 161 -13.42 6.45 -9.09
CA ALA A 161 -12.70 5.43 -8.36
C ALA A 161 -13.62 4.50 -7.54
N SER A 162 -14.67 5.07 -6.91
CA SER A 162 -15.64 4.31 -6.14
C SER A 162 -16.56 3.46 -7.03
N LEU A 163 -16.97 3.99 -8.20
CA LEU A 163 -17.72 3.23 -9.20
C LEU A 163 -16.88 2.07 -9.75
N ALA A 164 -15.60 2.31 -10.04
CA ALA A 164 -14.68 1.27 -10.48
C ALA A 164 -14.48 0.20 -9.39
N ALA A 165 -14.44 0.60 -8.11
CA ALA A 165 -14.34 -0.35 -6.99
C ALA A 165 -15.59 -1.23 -6.86
N LEU A 166 -16.79 -0.68 -7.05
CA LEU A 166 -18.05 -1.45 -7.07
C LEU A 166 -18.06 -2.43 -8.24
N ALA A 167 -17.71 -1.97 -9.45
CA ALA A 167 -17.59 -2.82 -10.62
C ALA A 167 -16.59 -3.96 -10.41
N GLY A 168 -15.44 -3.65 -9.83
CA GLY A 168 -14.41 -4.62 -9.48
C GLY A 168 -14.88 -5.66 -8.46
N ALA A 169 -15.62 -5.25 -7.43
CA ALA A 169 -16.19 -6.16 -6.45
C ALA A 169 -17.20 -7.14 -7.09
N ILE A 170 -18.04 -6.65 -8.02
CA ILE A 170 -18.96 -7.49 -8.79
C ILE A 170 -18.19 -8.48 -9.67
N LEU A 171 -17.21 -8.02 -10.44
CA LEU A 171 -16.38 -8.86 -11.29
C LEU A 171 -15.62 -9.93 -10.50
N ASN A 172 -15.08 -9.58 -9.34
CA ASN A 172 -14.42 -10.52 -8.43
C ASN A 172 -15.38 -11.61 -7.93
N ALA A 173 -16.63 -11.24 -7.62
CA ALA A 173 -17.68 -12.21 -7.24
C ALA A 173 -17.98 -13.22 -8.36
N HIS A 174 -17.75 -12.85 -9.62
CA HIS A 174 -17.92 -13.69 -10.79
C HIS A 174 -16.60 -14.35 -11.28
N GLY A 175 -15.54 -14.35 -10.47
CA GLY A 175 -14.25 -14.98 -10.80
C GLY A 175 -13.43 -14.20 -11.84
N ARG A 176 -13.77 -12.96 -12.16
CA ARG A 176 -13.04 -12.14 -13.13
C ARG A 176 -12.08 -11.18 -12.43
N PHE A 177 -10.88 -11.65 -12.08
CA PHE A 177 -9.90 -10.89 -11.29
C PHE A 177 -8.99 -9.98 -12.13
N PHE A 178 -8.82 -10.26 -13.43
CA PHE A 178 -7.85 -9.52 -14.28
C PHE A 178 -8.25 -8.04 -14.47
N LEU A 179 -9.49 -7.76 -14.88
CA LEU A 179 -9.93 -6.39 -15.14
C LEU A 179 -9.89 -5.49 -13.89
N PRO A 180 -10.36 -5.92 -12.71
CA PRO A 180 -10.19 -5.15 -11.47
C PRO A 180 -8.73 -4.90 -11.11
N ALA A 181 -7.84 -5.89 -11.33
CA ALA A 181 -6.42 -5.74 -11.07
C ALA A 181 -5.72 -4.78 -12.08
N LEU A 182 -6.22 -4.72 -13.30
CA LEU A 182 -5.72 -3.82 -14.36
C LEU A 182 -6.24 -2.38 -14.23
N ALA A 183 -7.44 -2.18 -13.69
CA ALA A 183 -8.10 -0.87 -13.65
C ALA A 183 -7.22 0.27 -13.07
N PRO A 184 -6.39 0.07 -12.02
CA PRO A 184 -5.47 1.11 -11.55
C PRO A 184 -4.44 1.56 -12.58
N SER A 185 -4.17 0.76 -13.63
CA SER A 185 -3.30 1.19 -14.74
C SER A 185 -3.91 2.34 -15.52
N ALA A 186 -5.24 2.34 -15.71
CA ALA A 186 -5.93 3.42 -16.40
C ALA A 186 -5.79 4.75 -15.67
N TRP A 187 -5.85 4.74 -14.34
CA TRP A 187 -5.57 5.92 -13.53
C TRP A 187 -4.13 6.43 -13.74
N SER A 188 -3.15 5.54 -13.71
CA SER A 188 -1.76 5.91 -13.93
C SER A 188 -1.52 6.43 -15.36
N LEU A 189 -2.14 5.82 -16.37
CA LEU A 189 -2.10 6.30 -17.76
C LEU A 189 -2.74 7.68 -17.91
N GLY A 190 -3.87 7.92 -17.24
CA GLY A 190 -4.51 9.24 -17.23
C GLY A 190 -3.58 10.33 -16.70
N LEU A 191 -2.85 10.07 -15.61
CA LEU A 191 -1.87 11.01 -15.07
C LEU A 191 -0.66 11.19 -16.00
N ILE A 192 -0.20 10.14 -16.69
CA ILE A 192 0.86 10.24 -17.71
C ILE A 192 0.40 11.14 -18.85
N VAL A 193 -0.81 10.91 -19.38
CA VAL A 193 -1.41 11.76 -20.44
C VAL A 193 -1.58 13.20 -19.93
N GLY A 194 -2.05 13.36 -18.68
CA GLY A 194 -2.17 14.66 -18.02
C GLY A 194 -0.84 15.40 -17.98
N ALA A 195 0.23 14.74 -17.56
CA ALA A 195 1.56 15.33 -17.44
C ALA A 195 2.20 15.64 -18.79
N LEU A 196 2.15 14.73 -19.76
CA LEU A 196 2.87 14.88 -21.03
C LEU A 196 2.17 15.76 -22.06
N PHE A 197 0.83 15.72 -22.08
CA PHE A 197 0.03 16.35 -23.13
C PHE A 197 -0.86 17.47 -22.58
N ILE A 198 -1.72 17.18 -21.59
CA ILE A 198 -2.73 18.16 -21.16
C ILE A 198 -2.05 19.35 -20.47
N SER A 199 -0.99 19.13 -19.68
CA SER A 199 -0.25 20.19 -18.99
C SER A 199 0.35 21.24 -19.92
N ARG A 200 0.54 20.91 -21.22
CA ARG A 200 1.02 21.84 -22.25
C ARG A 200 -0.08 22.71 -22.84
N LEU A 201 -1.33 22.34 -22.63
CA LEU A 201 -2.51 22.95 -23.25
C LEU A 201 -3.29 23.83 -22.27
N VAL A 202 -2.96 23.77 -20.97
CA VAL A 202 -3.68 24.45 -19.90
C VAL A 202 -2.76 25.31 -19.05
N ASP A 203 -3.29 26.36 -18.45
CA ASP A 203 -2.61 27.21 -17.48
C ASP A 203 -3.44 27.24 -16.17
N PRO A 204 -2.86 26.93 -15.03
CA PRO A 204 -1.48 26.50 -14.80
C PRO A 204 -1.23 25.06 -15.26
N PRO A 205 0.01 24.69 -15.63
CA PRO A 205 0.33 23.33 -16.14
C PRO A 205 -0.06 22.18 -15.19
N ALA A 206 -0.04 22.42 -13.87
CA ALA A 206 -0.48 21.45 -12.87
C ALA A 206 -1.98 21.08 -12.99
N LEU A 207 -2.82 21.91 -13.63
CA LEU A 207 -4.21 21.58 -13.94
C LEU A 207 -4.28 20.36 -14.87
N GLY A 208 -3.30 20.18 -15.75
CA GLY A 208 -3.20 18.99 -16.58
C GLY A 208 -3.14 17.69 -15.79
N LEU A 209 -2.54 17.70 -14.60
CA LEU A 209 -2.54 16.52 -13.70
C LEU A 209 -3.94 16.25 -13.12
N ALA A 210 -4.68 17.30 -12.73
CA ALA A 210 -6.03 17.12 -12.20
C ALA A 210 -6.99 16.62 -13.28
N LEU A 211 -6.89 17.13 -14.51
CA LEU A 211 -7.67 16.64 -15.67
C LEU A 211 -7.25 15.21 -16.07
N GLY A 212 -5.95 14.92 -16.06
CA GLY A 212 -5.42 13.58 -16.29
C GLY A 212 -5.90 12.58 -15.23
N LEU A 213 -6.03 13.02 -13.97
CA LEU A 213 -6.62 12.25 -12.89
C LEU A 213 -8.07 11.86 -13.18
N LEU A 214 -8.88 12.82 -13.66
CA LEU A 214 -10.28 12.57 -14.04
C LEU A 214 -10.38 11.63 -15.24
N LEU A 215 -9.55 11.86 -16.27
CA LEU A 215 -9.46 10.99 -17.44
C LEU A 215 -9.12 9.55 -17.04
N GLY A 216 -8.13 9.38 -16.17
CA GLY A 216 -7.73 8.09 -15.64
C GLY A 216 -8.82 7.43 -14.80
N GLY A 217 -9.54 8.21 -13.98
CA GLY A 217 -10.70 7.74 -13.22
C GLY A 217 -11.82 7.23 -14.13
N ALA A 218 -12.18 7.99 -15.17
CA ALA A 218 -13.12 7.56 -16.19
C ALA A 218 -12.65 6.28 -16.91
N GLY A 219 -11.35 6.20 -17.21
CA GLY A 219 -10.71 5.00 -17.76
C GLY A 219 -10.83 3.77 -16.87
N MET A 220 -10.70 3.93 -15.53
CA MET A 220 -10.91 2.81 -14.58
C MET A 220 -12.32 2.23 -14.67
N VAL A 221 -13.32 3.09 -14.83
CA VAL A 221 -14.72 2.66 -15.04
C VAL A 221 -14.88 2.04 -16.41
N ALA A 222 -14.39 2.68 -17.47
CA ALA A 222 -14.52 2.24 -18.85
C ALA A 222 -13.96 0.84 -19.10
N VAL A 223 -12.79 0.52 -18.51
CA VAL A 223 -12.16 -0.80 -18.63
C VAL A 223 -13.02 -1.91 -18.01
N GLN A 224 -13.75 -1.62 -16.95
CA GLN A 224 -14.55 -2.61 -16.23
C GLN A 224 -16.02 -2.64 -16.66
N ALA A 225 -16.55 -1.51 -17.16
CA ALA A 225 -17.97 -1.34 -17.49
C ALA A 225 -18.53 -2.41 -18.44
N PRO A 226 -17.89 -2.76 -19.58
CA PRO A 226 -18.43 -3.76 -20.50
C PRO A 226 -18.67 -5.12 -19.84
N ALA A 227 -17.79 -5.52 -18.92
CA ALA A 227 -17.89 -6.78 -18.21
C ALA A 227 -18.82 -6.71 -16.98
N ALA A 228 -18.97 -5.53 -16.37
CA ALA A 228 -19.79 -5.34 -15.16
C ALA A 228 -21.26 -5.04 -15.48
N LEU A 229 -21.56 -4.29 -16.55
CA LEU A 229 -22.91 -3.85 -16.92
C LEU A 229 -23.96 -4.98 -17.02
N PRO A 230 -23.66 -6.18 -17.57
CA PRO A 230 -24.63 -7.27 -17.60
C PRO A 230 -25.17 -7.67 -16.23
N HIS A 231 -24.35 -7.53 -15.17
CA HIS A 231 -24.70 -7.90 -13.81
C HIS A 231 -25.65 -6.92 -13.12
N PHE A 232 -25.89 -5.76 -13.72
CA PHE A 232 -26.94 -4.82 -13.28
C PHE A 232 -28.29 -5.05 -13.99
N ARG A 233 -28.33 -5.88 -15.02
CA ARG A 233 -29.53 -6.18 -15.80
C ARG A 233 -30.22 -7.43 -15.25
N GLY A 234 -31.46 -7.32 -14.86
CA GLY A 234 -32.27 -8.44 -14.36
C GLY A 234 -33.51 -7.96 -13.63
N PRO A 235 -34.61 -8.73 -13.66
CA PRO A 235 -35.84 -8.40 -12.94
C PRO A 235 -35.69 -8.57 -11.44
N GLY A 236 -36.66 -8.09 -10.68
CA GLY A 236 -36.77 -8.31 -9.24
C GLY A 236 -36.38 -7.11 -8.37
N THR A 237 -36.57 -7.30 -7.07
CA THR A 237 -36.26 -6.33 -6.02
C THR A 237 -35.20 -6.88 -5.08
N SER A 238 -34.42 -5.97 -4.49
CA SER A 238 -33.45 -6.33 -3.45
C SER A 238 -34.18 -6.65 -2.14
N ARG A 239 -33.48 -7.39 -1.26
CA ARG A 239 -33.97 -7.67 0.08
C ARG A 239 -34.13 -6.37 0.87
N PRO A 240 -35.27 -6.17 1.57
CA PRO A 240 -35.42 -5.04 2.50
C PRO A 240 -34.27 -5.03 3.53
N GLY A 241 -33.73 -3.84 3.82
CA GLY A 241 -32.64 -3.67 4.80
C GLY A 241 -31.23 -4.03 4.32
N ALA A 242 -31.04 -4.51 3.08
CA ALA A 242 -29.70 -4.89 2.57
C ALA A 242 -28.70 -3.73 2.55
N LEU A 243 -29.15 -2.51 2.21
CA LEU A 243 -28.31 -1.30 2.26
C LEU A 243 -27.93 -0.91 3.69
N ALA A 244 -28.86 -1.02 4.64
CA ALA A 244 -28.58 -0.73 6.06
C ALA A 244 -27.57 -1.74 6.64
N GLU A 245 -27.66 -3.01 6.22
CA GLU A 245 -26.69 -4.03 6.58
C GLU A 245 -25.30 -3.71 5.98
N MET A 246 -25.24 -3.28 4.71
CA MET A 246 -24.02 -2.85 4.06
C MET A 246 -23.38 -1.66 4.78
N GLY A 247 -24.16 -0.63 5.11
CA GLY A 247 -23.71 0.54 5.85
C GLY A 247 -23.14 0.18 7.23
N ARG A 248 -23.82 -0.68 7.99
CA ARG A 248 -23.35 -1.15 9.29
C ARG A 248 -22.04 -1.92 9.23
N ARG A 249 -21.78 -2.63 8.14
CA ARG A 249 -20.51 -3.33 7.91
C ARG A 249 -19.40 -2.38 7.45
N LEU A 250 -19.73 -1.34 6.67
CA LEU A 250 -18.79 -0.38 6.12
C LEU A 250 -18.19 0.54 7.19
N LEU A 251 -19.00 1.08 8.09
CA LEU A 251 -18.58 2.07 9.10
C LEU A 251 -17.40 1.62 9.99
N PRO A 252 -17.39 0.40 10.58
CA PRO A 252 -16.24 -0.05 11.38
C PRO A 252 -14.97 -0.21 10.56
N VAL A 253 -15.09 -0.66 9.30
CA VAL A 253 -13.94 -0.81 8.38
C VAL A 253 -13.34 0.54 8.04
N LEU A 254 -14.17 1.54 7.74
CA LEU A 254 -13.71 2.91 7.47
C LEU A 254 -13.00 3.51 8.70
N GLY A 255 -13.54 3.31 9.90
CA GLY A 255 -12.92 3.78 11.14
C GLY A 255 -11.52 3.19 11.37
N GLY A 256 -11.36 1.88 11.15
CA GLY A 256 -10.07 1.21 11.27
C GLY A 256 -9.03 1.70 10.26
N LEU A 257 -9.45 1.91 9.00
CA LEU A 257 -8.58 2.42 7.94
C LEU A 257 -8.19 3.90 8.17
N ALA A 258 -9.11 4.72 8.69
CA ALA A 258 -8.88 6.14 8.93
C ALA A 258 -7.72 6.39 9.92
N VAL A 259 -7.56 5.55 10.94
CA VAL A 259 -6.45 5.67 11.91
C VAL A 259 -5.10 5.58 11.23
N ALA A 260 -4.94 4.68 10.26
CA ALA A 260 -3.68 4.52 9.54
C ALA A 260 -3.32 5.73 8.66
N GLU A 261 -4.29 6.56 8.31
CA GLU A 261 -4.10 7.71 7.43
C GLU A 261 -3.76 9.01 8.19
N VAL A 262 -3.93 9.02 9.52
CA VAL A 262 -3.62 10.20 10.36
C VAL A 262 -2.16 10.63 10.21
N ASN A 263 -1.25 9.65 10.15
CA ASN A 263 0.19 9.92 9.97
C ASN A 263 0.47 10.73 8.70
N LEU A 264 -0.12 10.31 7.57
CA LEU A 264 0.06 11.00 6.30
C LEU A 264 -0.52 12.43 6.28
N LEU A 265 -1.58 12.68 7.07
CA LEU A 265 -2.11 14.03 7.27
C LEU A 265 -1.07 14.94 7.95
N VAL A 266 -0.45 14.43 9.02
CA VAL A 266 0.56 15.17 9.79
C VAL A 266 1.80 15.39 8.95
N ASP A 267 2.32 14.35 8.28
CA ASP A 267 3.50 14.42 7.41
C ASP A 267 3.32 15.50 6.31
N ASN A 268 2.17 15.48 5.61
CA ASN A 268 1.89 16.47 4.58
C ASN A 268 1.80 17.90 5.14
N ARG A 269 1.15 18.06 6.30
CA ARG A 269 1.07 19.35 6.95
C ARG A 269 2.45 19.89 7.33
N LEU A 270 3.27 19.07 7.95
CA LEU A 270 4.61 19.47 8.36
C LEU A 270 5.54 19.70 7.16
N ALA A 271 5.46 18.84 6.13
CA ALA A 271 6.20 19.03 4.89
C ALA A 271 5.83 20.33 4.17
N SER A 272 4.61 20.85 4.35
CA SER A 272 4.16 22.09 3.75
C SER A 272 4.91 23.34 4.26
N TYR A 273 5.51 23.27 5.44
CA TYR A 273 6.33 24.35 6.01
C TYR A 273 7.79 24.30 5.57
N LEU A 274 8.19 23.26 4.84
CA LEU A 274 9.54 23.10 4.32
C LEU A 274 9.67 23.74 2.92
N ALA A 275 10.88 23.68 2.37
CA ALA A 275 11.16 24.18 1.03
C ALA A 275 10.29 23.51 -0.03
N ASP A 276 10.05 24.20 -1.15
CA ASP A 276 9.31 23.68 -2.29
C ASP A 276 9.86 22.34 -2.74
N GLY A 277 8.96 21.46 -3.18
CA GLY A 277 9.25 20.08 -3.56
C GLY A 277 9.37 19.10 -2.39
N SER A 278 9.22 19.53 -1.12
CA SER A 278 9.38 18.64 0.04
C SER A 278 8.33 17.54 0.11
N VAL A 279 7.07 17.85 -0.24
CA VAL A 279 6.00 16.83 -0.32
C VAL A 279 6.31 15.81 -1.41
N ALA A 280 6.77 16.28 -2.58
CA ALA A 280 7.13 15.43 -3.71
C ALA A 280 8.35 14.54 -3.38
N VAL A 281 9.40 15.09 -2.77
CA VAL A 281 10.60 14.36 -2.30
C VAL A 281 10.22 13.20 -1.38
N LEU A 282 9.38 13.46 -0.37
CA LEU A 282 8.91 12.41 0.55
C LEU A 282 8.09 11.34 -0.20
N GLN A 283 7.26 11.75 -1.15
CA GLN A 283 6.47 10.82 -1.95
C GLN A 283 7.34 9.92 -2.82
N TYR A 284 8.33 10.46 -3.55
CA TYR A 284 9.26 9.66 -4.36
C TYR A 284 10.07 8.70 -3.49
N ALA A 285 10.62 9.16 -2.38
CA ALA A 285 11.35 8.33 -1.44
C ALA A 285 10.48 7.19 -0.87
N MET A 286 9.25 7.51 -0.46
CA MET A 286 8.29 6.52 0.06
C MET A 286 7.92 5.48 -1.00
N ARG A 287 7.81 5.85 -2.29
CA ARG A 287 7.55 4.88 -3.38
C ARG A 287 8.66 3.86 -3.50
N LEU A 288 9.92 4.29 -3.44
CA LEU A 288 11.07 3.38 -3.48
C LEU A 288 11.14 2.49 -2.24
N PHE A 289 10.86 3.03 -1.05
CA PHE A 289 10.77 2.27 0.20
C PHE A 289 9.67 1.19 0.14
N GLN A 290 8.53 1.49 -0.45
CA GLN A 290 7.40 0.56 -0.56
C GLN A 290 7.63 -0.58 -1.54
N LEU A 291 8.57 -0.49 -2.50
CA LEU A 291 8.83 -1.55 -3.48
C LEU A 291 9.29 -2.86 -2.80
N PRO A 292 10.40 -2.90 -2.03
CA PRO A 292 10.81 -4.12 -1.35
C PRO A 292 9.80 -4.56 -0.28
N LEU A 293 9.16 -3.62 0.41
CA LEU A 293 8.14 -3.93 1.41
C LEU A 293 6.94 -4.65 0.78
N GLY A 294 6.42 -4.14 -0.33
CA GLY A 294 5.26 -4.70 -1.01
C GLY A 294 5.53 -6.01 -1.74
N ILE A 295 6.78 -6.27 -2.13
CA ILE A 295 7.15 -7.51 -2.83
C ILE A 295 7.62 -8.57 -1.82
N LEU A 296 8.58 -8.23 -0.97
CA LEU A 296 9.24 -9.21 -0.10
C LEU A 296 8.46 -9.44 1.20
N ALA A 297 8.15 -8.37 1.94
CA ALA A 297 7.47 -8.49 3.23
C ALA A 297 6.04 -9.03 3.10
N ALA A 298 5.27 -8.51 2.13
CA ALA A 298 3.92 -8.96 1.88
C ALA A 298 3.88 -10.44 1.46
N SER A 299 4.86 -10.90 0.65
CA SER A 299 4.95 -12.30 0.24
C SER A 299 5.21 -13.23 1.42
N VAL A 300 6.17 -12.88 2.30
CA VAL A 300 6.46 -13.65 3.52
C VAL A 300 5.23 -13.71 4.44
N ALA A 301 4.59 -12.58 4.70
CA ALA A 301 3.42 -12.50 5.57
C ALA A 301 2.23 -13.30 5.02
N THR A 302 1.99 -13.24 3.69
CA THR A 302 0.92 -13.99 3.03
C THR A 302 1.18 -15.48 3.06
N ALA A 303 2.42 -15.94 2.81
CA ALA A 303 2.80 -17.35 2.87
C ALA A 303 2.75 -17.91 4.30
N ALA A 304 2.98 -17.10 5.32
CA ALA A 304 2.93 -17.50 6.72
C ALA A 304 1.49 -17.67 7.25
N LEU A 305 0.53 -16.88 6.76
CA LEU A 305 -0.84 -16.81 7.31
C LEU A 305 -1.56 -18.16 7.37
N PRO A 306 -1.59 -19.03 6.33
CA PRO A 306 -2.30 -20.31 6.39
C PRO A 306 -1.73 -21.23 7.48
N ARG A 307 -0.40 -21.27 7.62
CA ARG A 307 0.29 -22.09 8.64
C ARG A 307 0.00 -21.57 10.05
N LEU A 308 0.12 -20.26 10.26
CA LEU A 308 -0.20 -19.62 11.53
C LEU A 308 -1.65 -19.86 11.92
N SER A 309 -2.59 -19.78 10.96
CA SER A 309 -4.02 -20.03 11.21
C SER A 309 -4.30 -21.49 11.55
N ALA A 310 -3.67 -22.44 10.84
CA ALA A 310 -3.83 -23.86 11.12
C ALA A 310 -3.32 -24.23 12.52
N HIS A 311 -2.13 -23.77 12.90
CA HIS A 311 -1.54 -24.04 14.22
C HIS A 311 -2.31 -23.32 15.33
N ALA A 312 -2.79 -22.09 15.11
CA ALA A 312 -3.63 -21.37 16.07
C ALA A 312 -4.96 -22.11 16.33
N ALA A 313 -5.61 -22.63 15.27
CA ALA A 313 -6.86 -23.38 15.39
C ALA A 313 -6.71 -24.71 16.15
N GLN A 314 -5.53 -25.34 16.05
CA GLN A 314 -5.19 -26.59 16.73
C GLN A 314 -4.65 -26.39 18.16
N GLY A 315 -4.43 -25.15 18.60
CA GLY A 315 -3.76 -24.86 19.88
C GLY A 315 -2.28 -25.30 19.91
N ALA A 316 -1.66 -25.51 18.75
CA ALA A 316 -0.30 -25.99 18.58
C ALA A 316 0.69 -24.81 18.74
N ASP A 317 0.92 -24.39 19.99
CA ASP A 317 1.70 -23.19 20.31
C ASP A 317 3.19 -23.31 19.91
N GLN A 318 3.76 -24.50 19.91
CA GLN A 318 5.14 -24.72 19.51
C GLN A 318 5.31 -24.56 18.00
N GLU A 319 4.45 -25.16 17.22
CA GLU A 319 4.43 -25.09 15.75
C GLU A 319 4.11 -23.68 15.29
N PHE A 320 3.21 -22.97 16.01
CA PHE A 320 2.94 -21.57 15.77
C PHE A 320 4.20 -20.69 15.95
N ARG A 321 4.97 -20.91 17.04
CA ARG A 321 6.25 -20.21 17.29
C ARG A 321 7.26 -20.49 16.19
N LEU A 322 7.41 -21.75 15.78
CA LEU A 322 8.34 -22.15 14.72
C LEU A 322 7.94 -21.49 13.38
N ALA A 323 6.66 -21.48 13.04
CA ALA A 323 6.17 -20.81 11.83
C ALA A 323 6.43 -19.30 11.87
N LEU A 324 6.24 -18.66 13.03
CA LEU A 324 6.51 -17.24 13.22
C LEU A 324 8.01 -16.92 13.15
N ALA A 325 8.85 -17.72 13.80
CA ALA A 325 10.31 -17.60 13.76
C ALA A 325 10.86 -17.79 12.34
N LYS A 326 10.29 -18.74 11.58
CA LYS A 326 10.64 -18.95 10.18
C LYS A 326 10.27 -17.75 9.31
N GLY A 327 9.06 -17.19 9.49
CA GLY A 327 8.66 -15.96 8.81
C GLY A 327 9.59 -14.79 9.13
N THR A 328 9.96 -14.62 10.41
CA THR A 328 10.92 -13.61 10.86
C THR A 328 12.30 -13.79 10.23
N SER A 329 12.81 -15.05 10.19
CA SER A 329 14.09 -15.39 9.56
C SER A 329 14.11 -15.05 8.06
N LEU A 330 13.07 -15.44 7.35
CA LEU A 330 12.92 -15.15 5.92
C LEU A 330 12.79 -13.65 5.66
N GLY A 331 12.00 -12.95 6.48
CA GLY A 331 11.88 -11.50 6.43
C GLY A 331 13.23 -10.81 6.62
N ALA A 332 14.02 -11.21 7.62
CA ALA A 332 15.38 -10.70 7.85
C ALA A 332 16.29 -10.99 6.65
N ALA A 333 16.29 -12.24 6.15
CA ALA A 333 17.13 -12.66 5.04
C ALA A 333 16.84 -11.93 3.71
N LEU A 334 15.64 -11.37 3.54
CA LEU A 334 15.25 -10.62 2.35
C LEU A 334 15.33 -9.09 2.54
N LEU A 335 14.86 -8.58 3.68
CA LEU A 335 14.72 -7.14 3.88
C LEU A 335 16.01 -6.47 4.38
N LEU A 336 16.86 -7.16 5.17
CA LEU A 336 18.12 -6.58 5.61
C LEU A 336 19.11 -6.34 4.44
N PRO A 337 19.33 -7.28 3.51
CA PRO A 337 20.14 -6.97 2.32
C PRO A 337 19.49 -5.93 1.41
N ALA A 338 18.14 -5.91 1.29
CA ALA A 338 17.46 -4.85 0.55
C ALA A 338 17.69 -3.47 1.19
N THR A 339 17.67 -3.39 2.53
CA THR A 339 18.01 -2.16 3.27
C THR A 339 19.45 -1.74 2.99
N ALA A 340 20.43 -2.64 3.16
CA ALA A 340 21.84 -2.35 2.93
C ALA A 340 22.11 -1.93 1.48
N GLY A 341 21.51 -2.65 0.51
CA GLY A 341 21.64 -2.33 -0.91
C GLY A 341 21.07 -0.96 -1.26
N LEU A 342 19.89 -0.62 -0.75
CA LEU A 342 19.29 0.70 -1.00
C LEU A 342 19.96 1.83 -0.21
N LEU A 343 20.61 1.56 0.92
CA LEU A 343 21.43 2.58 1.61
C LEU A 343 22.64 2.98 0.75
N VAL A 344 23.25 2.04 0.05
CA VAL A 344 24.42 2.33 -0.82
C VAL A 344 23.98 2.80 -2.20
N LEU A 345 23.07 2.06 -2.85
CA LEU A 345 22.64 2.31 -4.23
C LEU A 345 21.40 3.22 -4.33
N GLY A 346 20.88 3.74 -3.23
CA GLY A 346 19.67 4.55 -3.25
C GLY A 346 19.80 5.81 -4.09
N ARG A 347 20.94 6.50 -4.03
CA ARG A 347 21.21 7.67 -4.88
C ARG A 347 21.29 7.31 -6.37
N PRO A 348 22.09 6.32 -6.81
CA PRO A 348 22.04 5.82 -8.18
C PRO A 348 20.66 5.35 -8.66
N VAL A 349 19.86 4.73 -7.78
CA VAL A 349 18.47 4.34 -8.10
C VAL A 349 17.58 5.56 -8.36
N VAL A 350 17.64 6.58 -7.50
CA VAL A 350 16.90 7.83 -7.68
C VAL A 350 17.36 8.55 -8.95
N GLU A 351 18.66 8.62 -9.19
CA GLU A 351 19.26 9.22 -10.38
C GLU A 351 18.77 8.53 -11.66
N LEU A 352 18.87 7.20 -11.74
CA LEU A 352 18.42 6.44 -12.89
C LEU A 352 16.93 6.57 -13.17
N LEU A 353 16.10 6.58 -12.13
CA LEU A 353 14.65 6.58 -12.29
C LEU A 353 14.07 7.98 -12.50
N PHE A 354 14.61 8.99 -11.81
CA PHE A 354 13.93 10.28 -11.69
C PHE A 354 14.74 11.46 -12.22
N GLN A 355 16.09 11.42 -12.24
CA GLN A 355 16.92 12.57 -12.63
C GLN A 355 16.91 12.81 -14.15
N HIS A 356 15.72 13.17 -14.66
CA HIS A 356 15.50 13.50 -16.06
C HIS A 356 14.57 14.71 -16.17
N GLY A 357 14.74 15.55 -17.20
CA GLY A 357 13.88 16.69 -17.44
C GLY A 357 13.92 17.72 -16.29
N ALA A 358 12.78 17.95 -15.63
CA ALA A 358 12.67 18.94 -14.55
C ALA A 358 13.21 18.46 -13.19
N PHE A 359 13.54 17.17 -13.03
CA PHE A 359 14.07 16.63 -11.78
C PHE A 359 15.58 16.85 -11.70
N THR A 360 15.99 17.73 -10.79
CA THR A 360 17.38 18.21 -10.68
C THR A 360 18.29 17.28 -9.87
N PRO A 361 19.63 17.41 -9.98
CA PRO A 361 20.57 16.72 -9.09
C PRO A 361 20.35 17.05 -7.59
N GLN A 362 19.84 18.23 -7.28
CA GLN A 362 19.48 18.62 -5.93
C GLN A 362 18.25 17.82 -5.44
N ASP A 363 17.24 17.63 -6.28
CA ASP A 363 16.08 16.77 -5.97
C ASP A 363 16.50 15.33 -5.75
N THR A 364 17.46 14.84 -6.57
CA THR A 364 18.08 13.52 -6.38
C THR A 364 18.72 13.40 -5.00
N ALA A 365 19.52 14.38 -4.58
CA ALA A 365 20.17 14.36 -3.27
C ALA A 365 19.15 14.38 -2.12
N ARG A 366 18.13 15.25 -2.19
CA ARG A 366 17.06 15.34 -1.20
C ARG A 366 16.24 14.05 -1.12
N THR A 367 15.88 13.48 -2.26
CA THR A 367 15.08 12.24 -2.34
C THR A 367 15.89 11.04 -1.83
N ALA A 368 17.17 10.92 -2.19
CA ALA A 368 18.04 9.87 -1.70
C ALA A 368 18.28 9.97 -0.17
N ALA A 369 18.41 11.18 0.37
CA ALA A 369 18.53 11.40 1.81
C ALA A 369 17.24 10.99 2.54
N ALA A 370 16.06 11.37 2.03
CA ALA A 370 14.77 10.96 2.60
C ALA A 370 14.59 9.43 2.51
N LEU A 371 14.98 8.81 1.38
CA LEU A 371 14.96 7.34 1.25
C LEU A 371 15.85 6.69 2.30
N ALA A 372 17.10 7.17 2.45
CA ALA A 372 18.03 6.63 3.45
C ALA A 372 17.47 6.74 4.87
N ALA A 373 16.72 7.80 5.18
CA ALA A 373 16.06 7.99 6.47
C ALA A 373 14.88 7.01 6.71
N TYR A 374 14.14 6.60 5.66
CA TYR A 374 13.09 5.57 5.77
C TYR A 374 13.65 4.16 5.97
N LEU A 375 14.81 3.84 5.35
CA LEU A 375 15.33 2.47 5.22
C LEU A 375 15.57 1.73 6.54
N PRO A 376 16.01 2.35 7.66
CA PRO A 376 16.11 1.66 8.94
C PRO A 376 14.79 1.02 9.40
N GLY A 377 13.65 1.58 8.99
CA GLY A 377 12.32 1.04 9.26
C GLY A 377 11.89 -0.13 8.37
N LEU A 378 12.62 -0.45 7.29
CA LEU A 378 12.16 -1.41 6.28
C LEU A 378 11.90 -2.80 6.86
N TRP A 379 12.82 -3.31 7.67
CA TRP A 379 12.63 -4.60 8.33
C TRP A 379 11.58 -4.54 9.43
N ALA A 380 11.49 -3.44 10.17
CA ALA A 380 10.45 -3.24 11.18
C ALA A 380 9.04 -3.34 10.58
N TYR A 381 8.79 -2.65 9.47
CA TYR A 381 7.51 -2.78 8.75
C TYR A 381 7.29 -4.21 8.21
N GLY A 382 8.35 -4.91 7.80
CA GLY A 382 8.27 -6.32 7.45
C GLY A 382 7.79 -7.20 8.61
N LEU A 383 8.29 -6.94 9.81
CA LEU A 383 7.82 -7.59 11.06
C LEU A 383 6.36 -7.23 11.36
N VAL A 384 5.95 -5.97 11.22
CA VAL A 384 4.56 -5.53 11.41
C VAL A 384 3.63 -6.28 10.46
N TYR A 385 4.00 -6.47 9.19
CA TYR A 385 3.21 -7.27 8.24
C TYR A 385 3.02 -8.70 8.73
N LEU A 386 4.08 -9.35 9.20
CA LEU A 386 4.05 -10.73 9.69
C LEU A 386 3.26 -10.86 11.01
N PHE A 387 3.53 -9.99 11.98
CA PHE A 387 2.90 -10.04 13.30
C PHE A 387 1.41 -9.72 13.25
N SER A 388 1.00 -8.76 12.42
CA SER A 388 -0.41 -8.50 12.19
C SER A 388 -1.15 -9.73 11.66
N ARG A 389 -0.52 -10.52 10.75
CA ARG A 389 -1.08 -11.81 10.30
C ARG A 389 -1.15 -12.84 11.42
N ALA A 390 -0.15 -12.86 12.31
CA ALA A 390 -0.16 -13.73 13.47
C ALA A 390 -1.32 -13.38 14.44
N PHE A 391 -1.56 -12.08 14.70
CA PHE A 391 -2.70 -11.65 15.51
C PHE A 391 -4.04 -11.93 14.85
N TYR A 392 -4.17 -11.82 13.53
CA TYR A 392 -5.39 -12.20 12.80
C TYR A 392 -5.64 -13.69 12.90
N ALA A 393 -4.61 -14.53 12.78
CA ALA A 393 -4.70 -15.97 12.98
C ALA A 393 -5.15 -16.33 14.41
N LEU A 394 -4.76 -15.53 15.41
CA LEU A 394 -5.18 -15.67 16.82
C LEU A 394 -6.57 -15.09 17.13
N GLY A 395 -7.31 -14.56 16.14
CA GLY A 395 -8.59 -13.91 16.35
C GLY A 395 -8.50 -12.59 17.14
N ARG A 396 -7.37 -11.88 17.11
CA ARG A 396 -7.10 -10.65 17.89
C ARG A 396 -6.76 -9.45 17.01
N PRO A 397 -7.64 -9.04 16.09
CA PRO A 397 -7.37 -7.94 15.15
C PRO A 397 -7.22 -6.57 15.84
N ALA A 398 -7.72 -6.40 17.04
CA ALA A 398 -7.59 -5.16 17.80
C ALA A 398 -6.13 -4.84 18.20
N VAL A 399 -5.27 -5.86 18.38
CA VAL A 399 -3.89 -5.63 18.83
C VAL A 399 -3.09 -4.83 17.80
N PRO A 400 -3.00 -5.23 16.51
CA PRO A 400 -2.31 -4.43 15.50
C PRO A 400 -2.86 -3.00 15.37
N VAL A 401 -4.18 -2.80 15.53
CA VAL A 401 -4.78 -1.46 15.46
C VAL A 401 -4.32 -0.58 16.63
N LEU A 402 -4.30 -1.11 17.84
CA LEU A 402 -3.87 -0.36 19.03
C LEU A 402 -2.37 -0.05 19.01
N THR A 403 -1.53 -1.01 18.59
CA THR A 403 -0.09 -0.78 18.49
C THR A 403 0.26 0.20 17.38
N ALA A 404 -0.44 0.14 16.23
CA ALA A 404 -0.31 1.11 15.16
C ALA A 404 -0.73 2.51 15.62
N ALA A 405 -1.83 2.65 16.39
CA ALA A 405 -2.25 3.94 16.94
C ALA A 405 -1.19 4.52 17.90
N ALA A 406 -0.57 3.68 18.75
CA ALA A 406 0.53 4.11 19.61
C ALA A 406 1.77 4.55 18.78
N ALA A 407 2.11 3.79 17.73
CA ALA A 407 3.21 4.12 16.83
C ALA A 407 2.96 5.45 16.08
N VAL A 408 1.72 5.71 15.64
CA VAL A 408 1.32 7.01 15.06
C VAL A 408 1.53 8.15 16.06
N GLY A 409 1.15 7.95 17.33
CA GLY A 409 1.39 8.95 18.38
C GLY A 409 2.88 9.28 18.56
N VAL A 410 3.73 8.25 18.56
CA VAL A 410 5.20 8.43 18.63
C VAL A 410 5.72 9.12 17.35
N ASN A 411 5.24 8.71 16.18
CA ASN A 411 5.64 9.33 14.92
C ASN A 411 5.33 10.83 14.92
N VAL A 412 4.10 11.23 15.25
CA VAL A 412 3.70 12.65 15.32
C VAL A 412 4.58 13.42 16.30
N GLY A 413 4.90 12.84 17.48
CA GLY A 413 5.81 13.47 18.44
C GLY A 413 7.22 13.69 17.87
N LEU A 414 7.76 12.68 17.18
CA LEU A 414 9.07 12.78 16.53
C LEU A 414 9.07 13.73 15.32
N ASP A 415 8.02 13.73 14.53
CA ASP A 415 7.85 14.65 13.39
C ASP A 415 7.91 16.11 13.85
N LEU A 416 7.17 16.44 14.92
CA LEU A 416 7.19 17.78 15.51
C LEU A 416 8.58 18.17 16.05
N ALA A 417 9.30 17.19 16.63
CA ALA A 417 10.63 17.43 17.17
C ALA A 417 11.71 17.55 16.08
N TRP A 418 11.59 16.79 14.99
CA TRP A 418 12.65 16.64 14.00
C TRP A 418 12.44 17.43 12.71
N VAL A 419 11.23 17.89 12.42
CA VAL A 419 10.96 18.67 11.21
C VAL A 419 11.78 19.96 11.15
N GLY A 420 11.97 20.66 12.28
CA GLY A 420 12.77 21.89 12.35
C GLY A 420 14.25 21.66 12.01
N PRO A 421 14.96 20.80 12.79
CA PRO A 421 16.41 20.60 12.59
C PRO A 421 16.75 19.76 11.34
N TRP A 422 15.91 18.83 10.92
CA TRP A 422 16.25 17.84 9.89
C TRP A 422 15.32 17.83 8.66
N GLY A 423 14.29 18.65 8.63
CA GLY A 423 13.39 18.80 7.49
C GLY A 423 12.78 17.47 7.02
N THR A 424 12.83 17.20 5.70
CA THR A 424 12.30 15.96 5.10
C THR A 424 13.00 14.69 5.59
N PHE A 425 14.31 14.78 5.93
CA PHE A 425 15.03 13.65 6.53
C PHE A 425 14.44 13.28 7.91
N GLY A 426 14.11 14.27 8.73
CA GLY A 426 13.50 14.07 10.05
C GLY A 426 12.14 13.37 9.97
N LEU A 427 11.25 13.81 9.08
CA LEU A 427 9.94 13.19 8.85
C LEU A 427 10.07 11.74 8.38
N ALA A 428 10.98 11.48 7.44
CA ALA A 428 11.23 10.14 6.94
C ALA A 428 11.79 9.21 8.03
N LEU A 429 12.73 9.71 8.86
CA LEU A 429 13.32 8.94 9.96
C LEU A 429 12.29 8.65 11.06
N ALA A 430 11.45 9.62 11.42
CA ALA A 430 10.38 9.44 12.38
C ALA A 430 9.43 8.31 11.98
N THR A 431 9.06 8.24 10.70
CA THR A 431 8.28 7.12 10.14
C THR A 431 9.03 5.78 10.31
N GLY A 432 10.33 5.73 10.04
CA GLY A 432 11.15 4.53 10.26
C GLY A 432 11.16 4.08 11.72
N VAL A 433 11.31 5.01 12.66
CA VAL A 433 11.29 4.75 14.12
C VAL A 433 9.89 4.29 14.56
N ALA A 434 8.84 4.91 14.08
CA ALA A 434 7.45 4.49 14.38
C ALA A 434 7.18 3.05 13.96
N GLY A 435 7.72 2.62 12.80
CA GLY A 435 7.68 1.21 12.38
C GLY A 435 8.33 0.26 13.39
N TRP A 436 9.45 0.66 14.01
CA TRP A 436 10.08 -0.10 15.08
C TRP A 436 9.24 -0.13 16.36
N VAL A 437 8.63 0.99 16.74
CA VAL A 437 7.73 1.03 17.91
C VAL A 437 6.58 0.04 17.73
N ASP A 438 5.91 0.04 16.57
CA ASP A 438 4.83 -0.90 16.28
C ASP A 438 5.30 -2.35 16.29
N ALA A 439 6.42 -2.66 15.60
CA ALA A 439 7.00 -4.00 15.57
C ALA A 439 7.38 -4.52 16.96
N LEU A 440 8.00 -3.67 17.78
CA LEU A 440 8.41 -4.04 19.13
C LEU A 440 7.23 -4.23 20.08
N LEU A 441 6.19 -3.39 19.99
CA LEU A 441 4.96 -3.56 20.77
C LEU A 441 4.25 -4.87 20.41
N GLN A 442 4.04 -5.14 19.13
CA GLN A 442 3.45 -6.40 18.67
C GLN A 442 4.30 -7.60 19.07
N GLY A 443 5.63 -7.51 18.86
CA GLY A 443 6.59 -8.54 19.23
C GLY A 443 6.62 -8.83 20.73
N ALA A 444 6.58 -7.81 21.57
CA ALA A 444 6.54 -7.96 23.02
C ALA A 444 5.26 -8.66 23.51
N ILE A 445 4.10 -8.33 22.90
CA ILE A 445 2.82 -9.00 23.21
C ILE A 445 2.87 -10.48 22.82
N LEU A 446 3.44 -10.81 21.66
CA LEU A 446 3.65 -12.21 21.24
C LEU A 446 4.61 -12.93 22.17
N TRP A 447 5.70 -12.28 22.58
CA TRP A 447 6.70 -12.85 23.48
C TRP A 447 6.14 -13.18 24.86
N ARG A 448 5.44 -12.23 25.49
CA ARG A 448 4.80 -12.41 26.80
C ARG A 448 3.81 -13.57 26.86
N ARG A 449 3.30 -14.01 25.74
CA ARG A 449 2.38 -15.15 25.61
C ARG A 449 3.09 -16.48 25.32
N GLY A 450 4.39 -16.54 25.57
CA GLY A 450 5.20 -17.71 25.28
C GLY A 450 5.38 -18.01 23.79
N ARG A 451 5.05 -17.06 22.91
CA ARG A 451 5.18 -17.18 21.46
C ARG A 451 6.42 -16.47 20.95
N GLY A 452 7.61 -16.93 21.37
CA GLY A 452 8.90 -16.40 20.91
C GLY A 452 8.95 -16.34 19.37
N TRP A 453 9.41 -15.20 18.87
CA TRP A 453 9.41 -14.89 17.43
C TRP A 453 10.81 -14.59 16.87
N LEU A 454 11.81 -14.42 17.75
CA LEU A 454 13.14 -13.96 17.35
C LEU A 454 14.13 -15.13 17.24
N PRO A 455 14.39 -15.62 16.02
CA PRO A 455 15.45 -16.60 15.75
C PRO A 455 16.78 -15.85 15.62
N TRP A 456 17.36 -15.43 16.75
CA TRP A 456 18.49 -14.50 16.80
C TRP A 456 19.70 -14.93 15.95
N ARG A 457 19.97 -16.25 15.84
CA ARG A 457 21.07 -16.77 14.99
C ARG A 457 20.84 -16.49 13.50
N ALA A 458 19.59 -16.66 13.03
CA ALA A 458 19.27 -16.40 11.62
C ALA A 458 19.28 -14.88 11.35
N VAL A 459 18.75 -14.08 12.28
CA VAL A 459 18.73 -12.62 12.16
C VAL A 459 20.15 -12.05 12.22
N ALA A 460 21.00 -12.53 13.15
CA ALA A 460 22.39 -12.09 13.25
C ALA A 460 23.20 -12.47 11.99
N ALA A 461 23.02 -13.71 11.47
CA ALA A 461 23.69 -14.14 10.25
C ALA A 461 23.22 -13.33 9.02
N ALA A 462 21.91 -13.05 8.89
CA ALA A 462 21.38 -12.21 7.81
C ALA A 462 21.87 -10.76 7.94
N GLY A 463 21.86 -10.21 9.16
CA GLY A 463 22.35 -8.86 9.45
C GLY A 463 23.84 -8.69 9.18
N GLY A 464 24.66 -9.64 9.65
CA GLY A 464 26.10 -9.64 9.38
C GLY A 464 26.44 -9.77 7.89
N ALA A 465 25.73 -10.67 7.17
CA ALA A 465 25.88 -10.80 5.73
C ALA A 465 25.43 -9.52 4.98
N ALA A 466 24.32 -8.91 5.39
CA ALA A 466 23.83 -7.66 4.81
C ALA A 466 24.76 -6.47 5.09
N ALA A 467 25.30 -6.36 6.31
CA ALA A 467 26.27 -5.33 6.66
C ALA A 467 27.57 -5.49 5.87
N GLY A 468 28.13 -6.72 5.81
CA GLY A 468 29.30 -7.01 4.99
C GLY A 468 29.07 -6.75 3.49
N MET A 469 27.90 -7.13 2.97
CA MET A 469 27.48 -6.77 1.62
C MET A 469 27.49 -5.24 1.43
N GLY A 470 26.85 -4.50 2.34
CA GLY A 470 26.79 -3.05 2.26
C GLY A 470 28.15 -2.38 2.26
N LEU A 471 29.06 -2.84 3.14
CA LEU A 471 30.43 -2.33 3.20
C LEU A 471 31.20 -2.61 1.92
N LEU A 472 31.10 -3.82 1.36
CA LEU A 472 31.74 -4.18 0.09
C LEU A 472 31.18 -3.34 -1.07
N MET A 473 29.86 -3.18 -1.13
CA MET A 473 29.22 -2.34 -2.15
C MET A 473 29.65 -0.88 -2.02
N TRP A 474 29.68 -0.35 -0.80
CA TRP A 474 30.13 1.02 -0.54
C TRP A 474 31.58 1.22 -0.93
N GLY A 475 32.47 0.28 -0.58
CA GLY A 475 33.87 0.31 -1.01
C GLY A 475 34.02 0.25 -2.53
N LEU A 476 33.29 -0.65 -3.18
CA LEU A 476 33.29 -0.76 -4.64
C LEU A 476 32.78 0.53 -5.31
N ASP A 477 31.70 1.11 -4.81
CA ASP A 477 31.13 2.35 -5.32
C ASP A 477 32.13 3.52 -5.19
N ARG A 478 32.81 3.65 -4.04
CA ARG A 478 33.78 4.72 -3.78
C ARG A 478 35.11 4.54 -4.52
N LEU A 479 35.62 3.31 -4.63
CA LEU A 479 36.97 3.06 -5.13
C LEU A 479 37.02 2.79 -6.64
N ALA A 480 35.96 2.23 -7.23
CA ALA A 480 35.94 1.77 -8.59
C ALA A 480 34.85 2.36 -9.48
N LEU A 481 33.74 2.81 -8.88
CA LEU A 481 32.55 3.23 -9.63
C LEU A 481 32.24 4.72 -9.47
N GLU A 482 32.97 5.44 -8.62
CA GLU A 482 32.80 6.88 -8.43
C GLU A 482 33.12 7.61 -9.76
N GLY A 483 32.18 8.47 -10.21
CA GLY A 483 32.29 9.14 -11.51
C GLY A 483 31.61 8.43 -12.68
N LEU A 484 31.21 7.17 -12.52
CA LEU A 484 30.35 6.51 -13.51
C LEU A 484 28.89 6.96 -13.35
N TRP A 485 28.16 6.96 -14.45
CA TRP A 485 26.71 7.19 -14.42
C TRP A 485 25.95 6.04 -13.74
N ALA A 486 24.66 6.26 -13.41
CA ALA A 486 23.90 5.41 -12.49
C ALA A 486 23.81 3.94 -12.90
N LEU A 487 23.60 3.61 -14.18
CA LEU A 487 23.35 2.23 -14.61
C LEU A 487 24.56 1.29 -14.38
N PRO A 488 25.82 1.60 -14.78
CA PRO A 488 26.98 0.78 -14.44
C PRO A 488 27.15 0.59 -12.93
N ARG A 489 26.93 1.63 -12.13
CA ARG A 489 26.98 1.55 -10.66
C ARG A 489 25.95 0.58 -10.10
N LEU A 490 24.71 0.62 -10.62
CA LEU A 490 23.65 -0.29 -10.21
C LEU A 490 23.92 -1.73 -10.61
N VAL A 491 24.40 -1.97 -11.83
CA VAL A 491 24.71 -3.32 -12.31
C VAL A 491 25.88 -3.92 -11.54
N ALA A 492 27.00 -3.21 -11.46
CA ALA A 492 28.21 -3.71 -10.78
C ALA A 492 28.00 -3.80 -9.26
N GLY A 493 27.45 -2.75 -8.64
CA GLY A 493 27.15 -2.73 -7.22
C GLY A 493 26.09 -3.77 -6.85
N GLY A 494 25.01 -3.88 -7.61
CA GLY A 494 23.93 -4.85 -7.35
C GLY A 494 24.39 -6.30 -7.51
N THR A 495 25.10 -6.64 -8.60
CA THR A 495 25.62 -8.01 -8.81
C THR A 495 26.71 -8.35 -7.80
N GLY A 496 27.67 -7.44 -7.56
CA GLY A 496 28.70 -7.62 -6.53
C GLY A 496 28.10 -7.77 -5.12
N GLY A 497 27.08 -6.96 -4.82
CA GLY A 497 26.34 -7.06 -3.56
C GLY A 497 25.65 -8.40 -3.37
N LEU A 498 24.93 -8.91 -4.38
CA LEU A 498 24.29 -10.23 -4.30
C LEU A 498 25.32 -11.35 -4.09
N ILE A 499 26.42 -11.35 -4.85
CA ILE A 499 27.50 -12.33 -4.69
C ILE A 499 28.08 -12.26 -3.27
N ALA A 500 28.35 -11.05 -2.76
CA ALA A 500 28.85 -10.84 -1.41
C ALA A 500 27.85 -11.32 -0.34
N TYR A 501 26.56 -11.03 -0.51
CA TYR A 501 25.52 -11.47 0.45
C TYR A 501 25.42 -13.00 0.54
N PHE A 502 25.37 -13.68 -0.59
CA PHE A 502 25.29 -15.14 -0.61
C PHE A 502 26.58 -15.80 -0.10
N GLY A 503 27.75 -15.24 -0.46
CA GLY A 503 29.05 -15.70 0.01
C GLY A 503 29.19 -15.57 1.53
N LEU A 504 28.96 -14.37 2.06
CA LEU A 504 29.00 -14.09 3.50
C LEU A 504 27.90 -14.84 4.25
N GLY A 505 26.70 -14.94 3.69
CA GLY A 505 25.60 -15.71 4.25
C GLY A 505 25.96 -17.19 4.42
N LYS A 506 26.66 -17.78 3.43
CA LYS A 506 27.17 -19.16 3.51
C LYS A 506 28.22 -19.29 4.63
N LEU A 507 29.17 -18.37 4.70
CA LEU A 507 30.20 -18.35 5.75
C LEU A 507 29.62 -18.19 7.15
N LEU A 508 28.66 -17.29 7.32
CA LEU A 508 27.98 -17.05 8.60
C LEU A 508 26.92 -18.11 8.94
N GLY A 509 26.76 -19.12 8.09
CA GLY A 509 25.85 -20.23 8.33
C GLY A 509 24.36 -19.87 8.19
N LEU A 510 24.00 -18.84 7.43
CA LEU A 510 22.62 -18.39 7.23
C LEU A 510 21.70 -19.52 6.74
N GLY A 511 22.16 -20.34 5.79
CA GLY A 511 21.39 -21.47 5.30
C GLY A 511 21.12 -22.55 6.36
N ARG A 512 22.05 -22.76 7.29
CA ARG A 512 21.84 -23.67 8.45
C ARG A 512 20.87 -23.05 9.44
N ALA A 513 21.02 -21.77 9.74
CA ALA A 513 20.17 -21.03 10.67
C ALA A 513 18.70 -20.94 10.16
N LEU A 514 18.50 -20.76 8.85
CA LEU A 514 17.17 -20.77 8.22
C LEU A 514 16.50 -22.16 8.31
N ARG A 515 17.28 -23.24 8.12
CA ARG A 515 16.75 -24.61 8.28
C ARG A 515 16.44 -24.95 9.73
N ALA A 516 17.26 -24.47 10.68
CA ALA A 516 17.04 -24.70 12.10
C ALA A 516 15.85 -23.91 12.67
N ALA A 517 15.44 -22.82 12.01
CA ALA A 517 14.29 -22.02 12.40
C ALA A 517 12.95 -22.60 11.86
N GLY A 518 12.98 -23.66 11.09
CA GLY A 518 11.82 -24.32 10.49
C GLY A 518 11.80 -25.79 10.57
#